data_ca69f865c838de4deba841fd9fb30036
#
_entry.id   ca69f865c838de4deba841fd9fb30036
#
_cell.length_a   1.000
_cell.length_b   1.000
_cell.length_c   1.000
_cell.angle_alpha   90.00
_cell.angle_beta   90.00
_cell.angle_gamma   90.00
#
_symmetry.space_group_name_H-M   'P 1'
#
loop_
_entity.id
_entity.type
_entity.pdbx_description
1 polymer ?
#
loop_
_entity_poly.entity_id
_entity_poly.type
_entity_poly.pdbx_seq_one_letter_code
_entity_poly.pdbx_strand_id
1 'polypeptide(L)'
;MNISDVNLKFRNTSMVRKISILVLVVIISAASLADSLFSNVLNISADSTGYVLLVDKSRQKMFVVRSNAPGAQEIVKEYRITTGRQSGDKERSGDLKTPEGIYYIIVRVPDNRLTTRYGPLAYALAYPNYVDRLQKRNGSNIWIHGRDEEIKDFITEGCISLENSHILDLRKYIVVRQTPVIILDNLSDYYVAPENLKAAVSFWAEYINGWAKNWDSGAVAEYCDYYAPNFLDENGRNLKQFKSYKTDLEKRYQWKTVMVDEISVLVSDCEAHLKFRQRYLCPTFYSEGQKQLILVPIDSDWKIVRETFRPISPSLTTEEMVTQFLSGWKSAWEQKDIDTYINFYAEEFTSGEYDLSGWKNYKDQVFQSVQNISVKWSALRIQPLQEQVWKVTFRQIYQGDGYRDIGLKTLTLKGFPGNIKIIGEEWVEEK
;
A
#
# COMPACT_ATOMS: atom_id res chain seq x y z
N MET A 1 -13.82 4.00 34.08
CA MET A 1 -14.09 2.63 33.65
C MET A 1 -12.77 2.04 33.22
N ASN A 2 -12.24 1.10 33.97
CA ASN A 2 -10.87 0.60 33.82
C ASN A 2 -10.70 -0.19 32.53
N ILE A 3 -9.63 0.13 31.81
CA ILE A 3 -9.23 -0.46 30.50
C ILE A 3 -8.73 -1.93 30.67
N SER A 4 -8.81 -2.49 31.88
CA SER A 4 -8.21 -3.78 32.22
C SER A 4 -9.07 -5.02 31.90
N ASP A 5 -10.31 -4.91 31.44
CA ASP A 5 -11.23 -6.06 31.39
C ASP A 5 -11.69 -6.50 29.99
N VAL A 6 -11.05 -6.02 28.92
CA VAL A 6 -11.23 -6.64 27.62
C VAL A 6 -10.17 -7.75 27.50
N ASN A 7 -10.40 -8.86 28.18
CA ASN A 7 -9.71 -10.13 27.90
C ASN A 7 -10.13 -10.62 26.52
N LEU A 8 -9.47 -10.15 25.48
CA LEU A 8 -9.48 -10.80 24.17
C LEU A 8 -8.81 -12.17 24.37
N LYS A 9 -9.60 -13.15 24.74
CA LYS A 9 -9.22 -14.56 24.64
C LYS A 9 -9.10 -14.86 23.14
N PHE A 10 -7.92 -14.67 22.60
CA PHE A 10 -7.55 -15.35 21.37
C PHE A 10 -7.63 -16.84 21.66
N ARG A 11 -8.80 -17.42 21.42
CA ARG A 11 -8.95 -18.86 21.50
C ARG A 11 -8.12 -19.45 20.38
N ASN A 12 -7.09 -20.15 20.75
CA ASN A 12 -6.41 -21.16 19.94
C ASN A 12 -7.43 -22.25 19.61
N THR A 13 -8.38 -21.97 18.75
CA THR A 13 -9.37 -22.93 18.32
C THR A 13 -9.09 -23.29 16.88
N SER A 14 -8.97 -24.57 16.65
CA SER A 14 -9.00 -25.21 15.32
C SER A 14 -10.16 -24.72 14.43
N MET A 15 -11.03 -23.88 14.94
CA MET A 15 -12.19 -23.29 14.28
C MET A 15 -11.82 -22.01 13.48
N VAL A 16 -10.81 -21.23 13.90
CA VAL A 16 -10.29 -20.10 13.10
C VAL A 16 -9.62 -20.64 11.82
N ARG A 17 -9.03 -21.84 11.89
CA ARG A 17 -8.54 -22.58 10.71
C ARG A 17 -9.63 -22.90 9.68
N LYS A 18 -10.91 -22.95 10.07
CA LYS A 18 -12.01 -23.35 9.18
C LYS A 18 -12.70 -22.20 8.46
N ILE A 19 -12.51 -20.95 8.90
CA ILE A 19 -13.24 -19.79 8.34
C ILE A 19 -12.33 -18.92 7.47
N SER A 20 -11.02 -18.97 7.65
CA SER A 20 -10.08 -18.27 6.75
C SER A 20 -10.07 -18.84 5.33
N ILE A 21 -10.54 -20.04 5.13
CA ILE A 21 -10.62 -20.67 3.82
C ILE A 21 -11.81 -21.64 3.85
N LEU A 22 -13.00 -21.21 3.48
CA LEU A 22 -13.96 -22.09 2.87
C LEU A 22 -13.49 -22.39 1.43
N VAL A 23 -12.28 -22.86 1.31
CA VAL A 23 -11.77 -23.48 0.10
C VAL A 23 -11.89 -24.97 0.33
N LEU A 24 -12.79 -25.55 -0.41
CA LEU A 24 -12.98 -26.95 -0.68
C LEU A 24 -11.70 -27.76 -0.40
N VAL A 25 -11.70 -28.62 0.60
CA VAL A 25 -10.69 -29.66 0.76
C VAL A 25 -10.85 -30.61 -0.44
N VAL A 26 -10.21 -30.25 -1.54
CA VAL A 26 -9.97 -31.19 -2.63
C VAL A 26 -8.79 -32.04 -2.21
N ILE A 27 -9.02 -33.36 -2.11
CA ILE A 27 -8.00 -34.38 -1.95
C ILE A 27 -6.89 -34.11 -2.97
N ILE A 28 -5.75 -33.60 -2.52
CA ILE A 28 -4.58 -33.42 -3.35
C ILE A 28 -4.04 -34.83 -3.62
N SER A 29 -4.40 -35.39 -4.79
CA SER A 29 -3.60 -36.45 -5.40
C SER A 29 -2.20 -35.87 -5.59
N ALA A 30 -1.14 -36.66 -5.39
CA ALA A 30 0.26 -36.29 -5.41
C ALA A 30 0.69 -35.51 -6.67
N ALA A 31 0.19 -34.27 -6.84
CA ALA A 31 0.75 -33.28 -7.73
C ALA A 31 2.05 -32.80 -7.09
N SER A 32 3.11 -32.76 -7.86
CA SER A 32 4.44 -32.37 -7.39
C SER A 32 4.35 -31.01 -6.68
N LEU A 33 5.04 -30.83 -5.55
CA LEU A 33 5.21 -29.56 -4.84
C LEU A 33 5.72 -28.40 -5.75
N ALA A 34 6.16 -28.71 -6.95
CA ALA A 34 6.68 -27.78 -7.94
C ALA A 34 5.64 -26.74 -8.45
N ASP A 35 4.34 -27.04 -8.33
CA ASP A 35 3.27 -26.16 -8.83
C ASP A 35 2.42 -25.53 -7.69
N SER A 36 2.80 -25.71 -6.43
CA SER A 36 2.05 -25.17 -5.31
C SER A 36 2.43 -23.72 -5.05
N LEU A 37 1.41 -22.88 -4.85
CA LEU A 37 1.54 -21.45 -4.52
C LEU A 37 1.14 -21.22 -3.06
N PHE A 38 1.47 -20.06 -2.51
CA PHE A 38 1.19 -19.71 -1.12
C PHE A 38 0.05 -18.69 -1.04
N SER A 39 -1.07 -19.07 -0.43
CA SER A 39 -2.21 -18.16 -0.24
C SER A 39 -1.97 -17.04 0.76
N ASN A 40 -0.84 -17.05 1.46
CA ASN A 40 -0.46 -16.06 2.46
C ASN A 40 0.51 -14.98 1.98
N VAL A 41 0.91 -15.01 0.72
CA VAL A 41 1.75 -13.98 0.08
C VAL A 41 1.06 -13.55 -1.20
N LEU A 42 0.37 -12.42 -1.18
CA LEU A 42 -0.44 -11.98 -2.30
C LEU A 42 0.03 -10.62 -2.80
N ASN A 43 0.18 -10.52 -4.11
CA ASN A 43 0.21 -9.26 -4.82
C ASN A 43 -1.11 -9.12 -5.58
N ILE A 44 -1.85 -8.06 -5.31
CA ILE A 44 -3.15 -7.80 -5.91
C ILE A 44 -3.04 -6.78 -7.05
N SER A 45 -1.95 -6.00 -7.06
CA SER A 45 -1.66 -5.06 -8.14
C SER A 45 -0.31 -5.32 -8.79
N ALA A 46 -0.13 -4.85 -10.04
CA ALA A 46 1.02 -5.19 -10.88
C ALA A 46 2.37 -4.60 -10.40
N ASP A 47 2.37 -3.59 -9.53
CA ASP A 47 3.57 -2.78 -9.26
C ASP A 47 4.35 -3.17 -8.00
N SER A 48 3.88 -4.15 -7.25
CA SER A 48 4.58 -4.63 -6.05
C SER A 48 5.66 -5.63 -6.45
N THR A 49 6.90 -5.23 -6.33
CA THR A 49 8.06 -6.11 -6.55
C THR A 49 8.81 -6.32 -5.24
N GLY A 50 9.13 -7.56 -4.90
CA GLY A 50 9.90 -7.84 -3.70
C GLY A 50 9.95 -9.31 -3.34
N TYR A 51 10.80 -9.60 -2.35
CA TYR A 51 10.95 -10.93 -1.81
C TYR A 51 10.30 -11.02 -0.42
N VAL A 52 9.70 -12.16 -0.15
CA VAL A 52 9.19 -12.56 1.16
C VAL A 52 9.93 -13.81 1.60
N LEU A 53 10.36 -13.85 2.84
CA LEU A 53 10.92 -15.05 3.44
C LEU A 53 9.82 -15.80 4.17
N LEU A 54 9.52 -17.03 3.75
CA LEU A 54 8.59 -17.93 4.42
C LEU A 54 9.34 -18.96 5.22
N VAL A 55 9.09 -19.05 6.50
CA VAL A 55 9.71 -20.01 7.42
C VAL A 55 8.69 -21.05 7.84
N ASP A 56 8.97 -22.31 7.52
CA ASP A 56 8.25 -23.50 7.97
C ASP A 56 9.02 -24.14 9.11
N LYS A 57 8.56 -23.96 10.34
CA LYS A 57 9.21 -24.50 11.52
C LYS A 57 9.12 -26.03 11.57
N SER A 58 8.01 -26.62 11.14
CA SER A 58 7.81 -28.07 11.18
C SER A 58 8.76 -28.81 10.25
N ARG A 59 9.08 -28.23 9.09
CA ARG A 59 9.98 -28.80 8.08
C ARG A 59 11.43 -28.30 8.17
N GLN A 60 11.69 -27.33 9.05
CA GLN A 60 12.97 -26.64 9.18
C GLN A 60 13.48 -26.11 7.84
N LYS A 61 12.58 -25.41 7.12
CA LYS A 61 12.85 -24.83 5.80
C LYS A 61 12.51 -23.36 5.75
N MET A 62 13.24 -22.63 4.92
CA MET A 62 12.97 -21.25 4.56
C MET A 62 12.85 -21.15 3.04
N PHE A 63 11.78 -20.55 2.57
CA PHE A 63 11.57 -20.26 1.15
C PHE A 63 11.72 -18.78 0.89
N VAL A 64 12.38 -18.43 -0.21
CA VAL A 64 12.38 -17.09 -0.76
C VAL A 64 11.34 -17.06 -1.85
N VAL A 65 10.28 -16.31 -1.61
CA VAL A 65 9.16 -16.17 -2.55
C VAL A 65 9.17 -14.79 -3.17
N ARG A 66 9.04 -14.72 -4.49
CA ARG A 66 8.80 -13.50 -5.25
C ARG A 66 7.35 -13.48 -5.71
N SER A 67 6.67 -12.37 -5.49
CA SER A 67 5.33 -12.11 -5.99
C SER A 67 5.36 -10.78 -6.75
N ASN A 68 5.36 -10.82 -8.08
CA ASN A 68 5.63 -9.69 -8.95
C ASN A 68 4.47 -9.33 -9.91
N ALA A 69 3.37 -10.05 -9.82
CA ALA A 69 2.14 -9.76 -10.56
C ALA A 69 0.94 -10.32 -9.79
N PRO A 70 -0.29 -9.82 -10.04
CA PRO A 70 -1.49 -10.34 -9.40
C PRO A 70 -1.63 -11.85 -9.61
N GLY A 71 -1.68 -12.59 -8.50
CA GLY A 71 -1.81 -14.05 -8.52
C GLY A 71 -0.61 -14.82 -9.09
N ALA A 72 0.53 -14.18 -9.29
CA ALA A 72 1.76 -14.82 -9.75
C ALA A 72 2.81 -14.86 -8.63
N GLN A 73 3.36 -16.04 -8.41
CA GLN A 73 4.40 -16.28 -7.41
C GLN A 73 5.48 -17.20 -7.98
N GLU A 74 6.68 -17.04 -7.44
CA GLU A 74 7.83 -17.88 -7.77
C GLU A 74 8.61 -18.20 -6.48
N ILE A 75 8.87 -19.48 -6.23
CA ILE A 75 9.84 -19.91 -5.21
C ILE A 75 11.22 -19.77 -5.84
N VAL A 76 11.93 -18.70 -5.48
CA VAL A 76 13.24 -18.38 -6.04
C VAL A 76 14.34 -19.24 -5.42
N LYS A 77 14.18 -19.56 -4.13
CA LYS A 77 15.18 -20.32 -3.37
C LYS A 77 14.55 -21.03 -2.17
N GLU A 78 15.16 -22.16 -1.81
CA GLU A 78 14.87 -22.89 -0.58
C GLU A 78 16.18 -23.08 0.21
N TYR A 79 16.09 -22.93 1.54
CA TYR A 79 17.20 -23.17 2.46
C TYR A 79 16.78 -24.12 3.58
N ARG A 80 17.67 -25.03 3.96
CA ARG A 80 17.57 -25.73 5.24
C ARG A 80 17.90 -24.74 6.36
N ILE A 81 17.13 -24.76 7.42
CA ILE A 81 17.31 -23.91 8.60
C ILE A 81 17.23 -24.72 9.88
N THR A 82 17.50 -24.08 10.99
CA THR A 82 17.15 -24.57 12.32
C THR A 82 16.53 -23.46 13.15
N THR A 83 15.58 -23.83 13.99
CA THR A 83 14.79 -22.92 14.85
C THR A 83 14.92 -23.27 16.32
N GLY A 84 14.11 -22.65 17.17
CA GLY A 84 14.11 -22.85 18.63
C GLY A 84 13.90 -24.30 19.05
N ARG A 85 14.53 -24.66 20.18
CA ARG A 85 14.47 -26.03 20.76
C ARG A 85 13.08 -26.43 21.20
N GLN A 86 12.20 -25.46 21.50
CA GLN A 86 10.83 -25.69 21.90
C GLN A 86 9.88 -25.35 20.78
N SER A 87 8.89 -26.22 20.58
CA SER A 87 7.80 -26.01 19.60
C SER A 87 6.82 -24.95 20.06
N GLY A 88 5.99 -24.49 19.13
CA GLY A 88 4.96 -23.47 19.35
C GLY A 88 5.50 -22.05 19.27
N ASP A 89 4.58 -21.11 19.44
CA ASP A 89 4.87 -19.70 19.29
C ASP A 89 5.56 -19.11 20.53
N LYS A 90 6.45 -18.13 20.29
CA LYS A 90 7.20 -17.46 21.36
C LYS A 90 6.30 -16.52 22.17
N GLU A 91 6.31 -16.69 23.49
CA GLU A 91 5.51 -15.92 24.43
C GLU A 91 6.34 -15.03 25.35
N ARG A 92 7.51 -15.53 25.79
CA ARG A 92 8.33 -14.86 26.80
C ARG A 92 9.83 -15.05 26.55
N SER A 93 10.62 -14.17 27.14
CA SER A 93 12.07 -14.31 27.14
C SER A 93 12.51 -15.64 27.72
N GLY A 94 13.47 -16.31 27.10
CA GLY A 94 14.05 -17.57 27.59
C GLY A 94 13.20 -18.82 27.36
N ASP A 95 12.08 -18.75 26.64
CA ASP A 95 11.22 -19.91 26.35
C ASP A 95 11.76 -20.85 25.25
N LEU A 96 12.88 -20.51 24.65
CA LEU A 96 13.58 -21.26 23.63
C LEU A 96 12.75 -21.51 22.35
N LYS A 97 11.71 -20.70 22.13
CA LYS A 97 10.83 -20.78 20.99
C LYS A 97 11.17 -19.73 19.94
N THR A 98 11.01 -20.08 18.66
CA THR A 98 10.98 -19.11 17.55
C THR A 98 9.57 -18.56 17.41
N PRO A 99 9.38 -17.21 17.32
CA PRO A 99 8.06 -16.63 17.20
C PRO A 99 7.37 -17.00 15.89
N GLU A 100 6.04 -16.96 15.89
CA GLU A 100 5.16 -17.12 14.74
C GLU A 100 4.46 -15.80 14.44
N GLY A 101 4.34 -15.43 13.15
CA GLY A 101 3.76 -14.16 12.73
C GLY A 101 4.49 -13.52 11.56
N ILE A 102 4.25 -12.22 11.37
CA ILE A 102 4.84 -11.42 10.28
C ILE A 102 5.83 -10.42 10.87
N TYR A 103 7.09 -10.58 10.54
CA TYR A 103 8.18 -9.74 11.02
C TYR A 103 8.89 -9.06 9.86
N TYR A 104 9.56 -7.95 10.14
CA TYR A 104 10.44 -7.29 9.18
C TYR A 104 11.88 -7.38 9.64
N ILE A 105 12.79 -7.52 8.70
CA ILE A 105 14.22 -7.40 8.97
C ILE A 105 14.54 -5.93 9.21
N ILE A 106 14.97 -5.56 10.42
CA ILE A 106 15.17 -4.17 10.82
C ILE A 106 16.61 -3.71 10.80
N VAL A 107 17.56 -4.63 10.96
CA VAL A 107 19.00 -4.32 11.06
C VAL A 107 19.81 -5.49 10.50
N ARG A 108 20.85 -5.17 9.74
CA ARG A 108 21.99 -6.05 9.53
C ARG A 108 22.96 -5.85 10.70
N VAL A 109 23.28 -6.92 11.41
CA VAL A 109 24.20 -6.86 12.55
C VAL A 109 25.65 -6.74 12.01
N PRO A 110 26.42 -5.74 12.44
CA PRO A 110 27.80 -5.58 12.00
C PRO A 110 28.69 -6.76 12.37
N ASP A 111 29.61 -7.14 11.50
CA ASP A 111 30.47 -8.31 11.63
C ASP A 111 31.31 -8.27 12.93
N ASN A 112 31.76 -7.08 13.37
CA ASN A 112 32.50 -6.89 14.61
C ASN A 112 31.70 -7.15 15.90
N ARG A 113 30.38 -7.33 15.78
CA ARG A 113 29.47 -7.71 16.88
C ARG A 113 29.08 -9.18 16.85
N LEU A 114 29.54 -9.92 15.84
CA LEU A 114 29.23 -11.33 15.68
C LEU A 114 30.35 -12.17 16.30
N THR A 115 29.94 -13.15 17.11
CA THR A 115 30.82 -14.24 17.53
C THR A 115 30.71 -15.38 16.53
N THR A 116 31.64 -16.33 16.56
CA THR A 116 31.64 -17.52 15.70
C THR A 116 30.30 -18.27 15.72
N ARG A 117 29.58 -18.22 16.85
CA ARG A 117 28.25 -18.82 17.01
C ARG A 117 27.22 -18.28 16.01
N TYR A 118 27.37 -17.03 15.54
CA TYR A 118 26.41 -16.36 14.64
C TYR A 118 26.88 -16.30 13.19
N GLY A 119 27.98 -16.96 12.87
CA GLY A 119 28.56 -16.99 11.53
C GLY A 119 28.96 -15.60 11.00
N PRO A 120 29.12 -15.47 9.68
CA PRO A 120 29.68 -14.27 9.07
C PRO A 120 28.63 -13.16 8.86
N LEU A 121 27.34 -13.42 9.09
CA LEU A 121 26.24 -12.49 8.80
C LEU A 121 25.04 -12.79 9.66
N ALA A 122 24.40 -11.73 10.17
CA ALA A 122 23.15 -11.81 10.91
C ALA A 122 22.21 -10.63 10.60
N TYR A 123 20.93 -10.89 10.72
CA TYR A 123 19.84 -9.94 10.58
C TYR A 123 18.88 -10.01 11.75
N ALA A 124 18.58 -8.87 12.38
CA ALA A 124 17.61 -8.80 13.46
C ALA A 124 16.20 -8.64 12.92
N LEU A 125 15.25 -9.38 13.50
CA LEU A 125 13.82 -9.26 13.24
C LEU A 125 13.18 -8.28 14.21
N ALA A 126 12.08 -7.64 13.76
CA ALA A 126 11.24 -6.74 14.56
C ALA A 126 10.36 -7.50 15.56
N TYR A 127 10.96 -8.35 16.39
CA TYR A 127 10.28 -9.06 17.48
C TYR A 127 10.49 -8.35 18.83
N PRO A 128 9.45 -8.16 19.67
CA PRO A 128 8.03 -8.41 19.41
C PRO A 128 7.44 -7.37 18.44
N ASN A 129 6.58 -7.83 17.50
CA ASN A 129 5.87 -6.96 16.60
C ASN A 129 4.68 -6.26 17.30
N TYR A 130 3.79 -5.59 16.56
CA TYR A 130 2.63 -4.90 17.16
C TYR A 130 1.63 -5.89 17.75
N VAL A 131 1.36 -7.00 17.08
CA VAL A 131 0.40 -8.03 17.51
C VAL A 131 0.93 -8.81 18.71
N ASP A 132 2.23 -9.15 18.73
CA ASP A 132 2.88 -9.73 19.91
C ASP A 132 2.69 -8.88 21.18
N ARG A 133 2.88 -7.55 21.04
CA ARG A 133 2.68 -6.62 22.15
C ARG A 133 1.22 -6.54 22.59
N LEU A 134 0.25 -6.59 21.68
CA LEU A 134 -1.17 -6.68 22.03
C LEU A 134 -1.47 -7.94 22.83
N GLN A 135 -0.77 -9.04 22.51
CA GLN A 135 -0.88 -10.34 23.19
C GLN A 135 0.00 -10.41 24.45
N LYS A 136 0.65 -9.29 24.84
CA LYS A 136 1.55 -9.21 26.01
C LYS A 136 2.76 -10.13 25.93
N ARG A 137 3.18 -10.52 24.73
CA ARG A 137 4.39 -11.30 24.49
C ARG A 137 5.63 -10.43 24.69
N ASN A 138 6.70 -11.03 25.14
CA ASN A 138 7.95 -10.33 25.39
C ASN A 138 9.19 -11.15 24.97
N GLY A 139 10.34 -10.51 25.05
CA GLY A 139 11.62 -11.02 24.59
C GLY A 139 12.27 -10.10 23.57
N SER A 140 13.41 -10.50 23.05
CA SER A 140 14.16 -9.71 22.07
C SER A 140 15.20 -10.60 21.37
N ASN A 141 15.98 -10.02 20.46
CA ASN A 141 17.13 -10.66 19.83
C ASN A 141 16.79 -11.93 19.04
N ILE A 142 15.67 -11.90 18.32
CA ILE A 142 15.36 -12.94 17.32
C ILE A 142 16.06 -12.54 16.03
N TRP A 143 17.02 -13.37 15.62
CA TRP A 143 17.88 -13.13 14.46
C TRP A 143 17.75 -14.23 13.42
N ILE A 144 18.03 -13.89 12.17
CA ILE A 144 18.38 -14.83 11.11
C ILE A 144 19.90 -14.73 10.95
N HIS A 145 20.64 -15.83 11.15
CA HIS A 145 22.11 -15.80 11.17
C HIS A 145 22.74 -17.07 10.65
N GLY A 146 24.02 -16.99 10.29
CA GLY A 146 24.85 -18.13 9.94
C GLY A 146 25.28 -18.95 11.15
N ARG A 147 25.88 -20.10 10.92
CA ARG A 147 26.61 -20.92 11.91
C ARG A 147 27.62 -21.84 11.26
N ASP A 148 28.69 -22.11 11.97
CA ASP A 148 29.76 -23.01 11.50
C ASP A 148 29.45 -24.49 11.73
N GLU A 149 28.60 -24.79 12.73
CA GLU A 149 28.27 -26.18 13.07
C GLU A 149 27.20 -26.72 12.11
N GLU A 150 27.17 -28.06 11.99
CA GLU A 150 26.14 -28.78 11.24
C GLU A 150 24.73 -28.38 11.66
N ILE A 151 23.87 -28.16 10.67
CA ILE A 151 22.45 -27.85 10.89
C ILE A 151 21.69 -29.12 11.33
N LYS A 152 21.33 -29.16 12.60
CA LYS A 152 20.37 -30.11 13.18
C LYS A 152 19.06 -29.41 13.47
N ASP A 153 17.96 -30.14 13.49
CA ASP A 153 16.66 -29.58 13.73
C ASP A 153 16.52 -29.09 15.19
N PHE A 154 15.87 -27.96 15.38
CA PHE A 154 15.46 -27.42 16.68
C PHE A 154 16.61 -27.26 17.70
N ILE A 155 17.70 -26.58 17.34
CA ILE A 155 18.86 -26.44 18.22
C ILE A 155 19.12 -25.01 18.70
N THR A 156 18.34 -24.02 18.26
CA THR A 156 18.55 -22.62 18.68
C THR A 156 17.78 -22.25 19.95
N GLU A 157 18.01 -21.06 20.44
CA GLU A 157 17.27 -20.48 21.57
C GLU A 157 16.13 -19.55 21.13
N GLY A 158 15.72 -19.65 19.86
CA GLY A 158 14.65 -18.89 19.23
C GLY A 158 15.05 -18.18 17.95
N CYS A 159 16.33 -18.08 17.62
CA CYS A 159 16.80 -17.58 16.34
C CYS A 159 16.53 -18.57 15.19
N ILE A 160 16.59 -18.08 13.97
CA ILE A 160 16.60 -18.87 12.75
C ILE A 160 18.04 -18.93 12.27
N SER A 161 18.62 -20.11 12.17
CA SER A 161 20.01 -20.25 11.78
C SER A 161 20.16 -21.10 10.51
N LEU A 162 21.13 -20.71 9.67
CA LEU A 162 21.46 -21.34 8.39
C LEU A 162 22.96 -21.67 8.36
N GLU A 163 23.37 -22.49 7.40
CA GLU A 163 24.78 -22.62 7.06
C GLU A 163 25.37 -21.27 6.61
N ASN A 164 26.67 -21.07 6.86
CA ASN A 164 27.34 -19.81 6.51
C ASN A 164 27.29 -19.48 5.02
N SER A 165 27.39 -20.45 4.15
CA SER A 165 27.19 -20.26 2.70
C SER A 165 25.78 -19.79 2.36
N HIS A 166 24.78 -20.32 3.03
CA HIS A 166 23.37 -20.02 2.80
C HIS A 166 22.98 -18.62 3.31
N ILE A 167 23.46 -18.18 4.49
CA ILE A 167 23.18 -16.81 4.95
C ILE A 167 23.85 -15.76 4.07
N LEU A 168 25.02 -16.04 3.51
CA LEU A 168 25.69 -15.16 2.56
C LEU A 168 24.95 -15.09 1.22
N ASP A 169 24.37 -16.20 0.75
CA ASP A 169 23.53 -16.24 -0.44
C ASP A 169 22.19 -15.52 -0.21
N LEU A 170 21.55 -15.73 0.94
CA LEU A 170 20.28 -15.11 1.33
C LEU A 170 20.33 -13.57 1.29
N ARG A 171 21.51 -12.97 1.49
CA ARG A 171 21.74 -11.52 1.45
C ARG A 171 21.21 -10.85 0.19
N LYS A 172 21.18 -11.54 -0.96
CA LYS A 172 20.72 -11.02 -2.24
C LYS A 172 19.23 -10.64 -2.24
N TYR A 173 18.45 -11.25 -1.36
CA TYR A 173 17.00 -11.14 -1.30
C TYR A 173 16.53 -10.23 -0.17
N ILE A 174 17.46 -9.65 0.59
CA ILE A 174 17.16 -8.87 1.79
C ILE A 174 17.42 -7.38 1.55
N VAL A 175 16.35 -6.60 1.69
CA VAL A 175 16.41 -5.14 1.85
C VAL A 175 15.96 -4.82 3.28
N VAL A 176 16.89 -4.30 4.08
CA VAL A 176 16.63 -3.97 5.50
C VAL A 176 15.46 -2.97 5.59
N ARG A 177 14.55 -3.19 6.53
CA ARG A 177 13.30 -2.47 6.78
C ARG A 177 12.21 -2.63 5.70
N GLN A 178 12.46 -3.49 4.69
CA GLN A 178 11.47 -3.74 3.62
C GLN A 178 11.12 -5.23 3.52
N THR A 179 12.11 -6.13 3.58
CA THR A 179 11.88 -7.57 3.41
C THR A 179 11.12 -8.13 4.61
N PRO A 180 9.90 -8.66 4.41
CA PRO A 180 9.14 -9.35 5.43
C PRO A 180 9.59 -10.80 5.58
N VAL A 181 9.38 -11.31 6.79
CA VAL A 181 9.60 -12.72 7.17
C VAL A 181 8.32 -13.23 7.80
N ILE A 182 7.66 -14.19 7.18
CA ILE A 182 6.49 -14.86 7.73
C ILE A 182 7.00 -16.17 8.35
N ILE A 183 6.74 -16.34 9.63
CA ILE A 183 7.16 -17.52 10.39
C ILE A 183 5.90 -18.25 10.83
N LEU A 184 5.77 -19.52 10.45
CA LEU A 184 4.64 -20.37 10.74
C LEU A 184 5.12 -21.69 11.35
N ASP A 185 4.30 -22.29 12.18
CA ASP A 185 4.58 -23.64 12.66
C ASP A 185 4.59 -24.63 11.48
N ASN A 186 3.56 -24.57 10.65
CA ASN A 186 3.41 -25.40 9.46
C ASN A 186 2.87 -24.60 8.28
N LEU A 187 3.59 -24.65 7.17
CA LEU A 187 3.24 -23.92 5.95
C LEU A 187 2.23 -24.68 5.08
N SER A 188 1.94 -25.97 5.37
CA SER A 188 1.08 -26.82 4.52
C SER A 188 -0.34 -26.28 4.35
N ASP A 189 -0.86 -25.58 5.36
CA ASP A 189 -2.22 -25.02 5.34
C ASP A 189 -2.36 -23.85 4.34
N TYR A 190 -1.23 -23.32 3.87
CA TYR A 190 -1.16 -22.20 2.92
C TYR A 190 -0.78 -22.62 1.50
N TYR A 191 -0.45 -23.92 1.29
CA TYR A 191 -0.25 -24.42 -0.07
C TYR A 191 -1.60 -24.49 -0.79
N VAL A 192 -1.67 -23.86 -1.94
CA VAL A 192 -2.89 -23.87 -2.77
C VAL A 192 -2.52 -24.14 -4.21
N ALA A 193 -3.44 -24.78 -4.92
CA ALA A 193 -3.36 -24.87 -6.37
C ALA A 193 -3.55 -23.47 -7.01
N PRO A 194 -2.95 -23.19 -8.18
CA PRO A 194 -3.02 -21.88 -8.83
C PRO A 194 -4.44 -21.34 -9.01
N GLU A 195 -5.41 -22.21 -9.29
CA GLU A 195 -6.81 -21.83 -9.42
C GLU A 195 -7.43 -21.34 -8.10
N ASN A 196 -6.96 -21.84 -6.97
CA ASN A 196 -7.46 -21.45 -5.64
C ASN A 196 -6.82 -20.14 -5.14
N LEU A 197 -5.66 -19.75 -5.67
CA LEU A 197 -5.04 -18.47 -5.33
C LEU A 197 -5.94 -17.29 -5.69
N LYS A 198 -6.70 -17.41 -6.78
CA LYS A 198 -7.65 -16.37 -7.20
C LYS A 198 -8.70 -16.06 -6.15
N ALA A 199 -9.17 -17.05 -5.40
CA ALA A 199 -10.14 -16.84 -4.33
C ALA A 199 -9.57 -16.01 -3.18
N ALA A 200 -8.32 -16.26 -2.78
CA ALA A 200 -7.63 -15.48 -1.77
C ALA A 200 -7.39 -14.03 -2.24
N VAL A 201 -6.98 -13.84 -3.50
CA VAL A 201 -6.83 -12.52 -4.12
C VAL A 201 -8.16 -11.77 -4.13
N SER A 202 -9.26 -12.40 -4.55
CA SER A 202 -10.59 -11.79 -4.59
C SER A 202 -11.07 -11.37 -3.20
N PHE A 203 -10.90 -12.25 -2.20
CA PHE A 203 -11.28 -11.94 -0.81
C PHE A 203 -10.62 -10.64 -0.30
N TRP A 204 -9.30 -10.54 -0.45
CA TRP A 204 -8.58 -9.37 0.02
C TRP A 204 -8.82 -8.12 -0.84
N ALA A 205 -9.04 -8.29 -2.14
CA ALA A 205 -9.44 -7.19 -3.03
C ALA A 205 -10.81 -6.63 -2.62
N GLU A 206 -11.79 -7.50 -2.34
CA GLU A 206 -13.11 -7.10 -1.85
C GLU A 206 -13.03 -6.39 -0.50
N TYR A 207 -12.21 -6.92 0.43
CA TYR A 207 -11.98 -6.30 1.74
C TYR A 207 -11.46 -4.87 1.61
N ILE A 208 -10.38 -4.66 0.85
CA ILE A 208 -9.75 -3.34 0.67
C ILE A 208 -10.68 -2.38 -0.09
N ASN A 209 -11.34 -2.86 -1.15
CA ASN A 209 -12.25 -2.04 -1.94
C ASN A 209 -13.48 -1.63 -1.10
N GLY A 210 -14.00 -2.53 -0.28
CA GLY A 210 -15.08 -2.22 0.66
C GLY A 210 -14.67 -1.17 1.70
N TRP A 211 -13.49 -1.32 2.29
CA TRP A 211 -12.91 -0.34 3.21
C TRP A 211 -12.73 1.03 2.56
N ALA A 212 -12.15 1.09 1.38
CA ALA A 212 -11.92 2.34 0.64
C ALA A 212 -13.26 2.99 0.23
N LYS A 213 -14.22 2.20 -0.28
CA LYS A 213 -15.55 2.66 -0.67
C LYS A 213 -16.33 3.27 0.50
N ASN A 214 -16.31 2.61 1.68
CA ASN A 214 -17.01 3.14 2.84
C ASN A 214 -16.38 4.45 3.34
N TRP A 215 -15.06 4.58 3.23
CA TRP A 215 -14.40 5.85 3.52
C TRP A 215 -14.74 6.92 2.48
N ASP A 216 -14.69 6.58 1.21
CA ASP A 216 -14.99 7.47 0.08
C ASP A 216 -16.41 8.03 0.18
N SER A 217 -17.40 7.17 0.38
CA SER A 217 -18.82 7.53 0.47
C SER A 217 -19.23 8.28 1.75
N GLY A 218 -18.33 8.39 2.75
CA GLY A 218 -18.67 8.99 4.04
C GLY A 218 -19.50 8.09 4.97
N ALA A 219 -19.60 6.79 4.66
CA ALA A 219 -20.25 5.79 5.50
C ALA A 219 -19.37 5.48 6.74
N VAL A 220 -19.27 6.46 7.66
CA VAL A 220 -18.32 6.41 8.79
C VAL A 220 -18.60 5.25 9.74
N ALA A 221 -19.85 4.85 9.90
CA ALA A 221 -20.19 3.70 10.76
C ALA A 221 -19.63 2.42 10.16
N GLU A 222 -19.97 2.13 8.92
CA GLU A 222 -19.54 0.95 8.15
C GLU A 222 -18.02 0.95 7.92
N TYR A 223 -17.43 2.13 7.72
CA TYR A 223 -15.96 2.28 7.70
C TYR A 223 -15.32 1.90 9.04
N CYS A 224 -15.90 2.31 10.15
CA CYS A 224 -15.39 2.01 11.48
C CYS A 224 -15.61 0.54 11.89
N ASP A 225 -16.51 -0.20 11.24
CA ASP A 225 -16.72 -1.63 11.48
C ASP A 225 -15.54 -2.50 11.02
N TYR A 226 -14.67 -1.98 10.17
CA TYR A 226 -13.39 -2.63 9.83
C TYR A 226 -12.38 -2.63 10.98
N TYR A 227 -12.58 -1.81 12.00
CA TYR A 227 -11.59 -1.59 13.08
C TYR A 227 -11.93 -2.36 14.33
N ALA A 228 -10.91 -2.89 14.98
CA ALA A 228 -11.03 -3.62 16.23
C ALA A 228 -11.40 -2.68 17.41
N PRO A 229 -12.10 -3.18 18.44
CA PRO A 229 -12.41 -2.38 19.63
C PRO A 229 -11.20 -1.76 20.34
N ASN A 230 -10.05 -2.43 20.26
CA ASN A 230 -8.77 -1.98 20.84
C ASN A 230 -7.87 -1.24 19.85
N PHE A 231 -8.40 -0.82 18.71
CA PHE A 231 -7.69 -0.03 17.71
C PHE A 231 -7.11 1.27 18.30
N LEU A 232 -5.89 1.58 17.90
CA LEU A 232 -5.25 2.89 18.12
C LEU A 232 -4.64 3.38 16.82
N ASP A 233 -4.94 4.62 16.44
CA ASP A 233 -4.27 5.25 15.31
C ASP A 233 -2.86 5.77 15.68
N GLU A 234 -2.16 6.35 14.73
CA GLU A 234 -0.81 6.90 14.93
C GLU A 234 -0.75 8.03 15.96
N ASN A 235 -1.88 8.75 16.17
CA ASN A 235 -2.00 9.85 17.12
C ASN A 235 -2.52 9.40 18.48
N GLY A 236 -2.65 8.08 18.70
CA GLY A 236 -3.15 7.50 19.95
C GLY A 236 -4.65 7.61 20.14
N ARG A 237 -5.43 7.95 19.09
CA ARG A 237 -6.88 7.96 19.15
C ARG A 237 -7.42 6.53 19.19
N ASN A 238 -8.27 6.24 20.16
CA ASN A 238 -9.03 4.98 20.18
C ASN A 238 -10.17 5.02 19.14
N LEU A 239 -10.82 3.90 18.91
CA LEU A 239 -11.87 3.76 17.90
C LEU A 239 -12.99 4.81 18.03
N LYS A 240 -13.44 5.12 19.25
CA LYS A 240 -14.48 6.15 19.48
C LYS A 240 -14.00 7.55 19.07
N GLN A 241 -12.79 7.92 19.45
CA GLN A 241 -12.19 9.21 19.08
C GLN A 241 -11.91 9.29 17.58
N PHE A 242 -11.46 8.18 16.99
CA PHE A 242 -11.24 8.06 15.56
C PHE A 242 -12.54 8.21 14.76
N LYS A 243 -13.63 7.56 15.19
CA LYS A 243 -14.96 7.71 14.59
C LYS A 243 -15.45 9.16 14.66
N SER A 244 -15.32 9.84 15.80
CA SER A 244 -15.65 11.26 15.92
C SER A 244 -14.83 12.13 14.97
N TYR A 245 -13.52 11.92 14.91
CA TYR A 245 -12.62 12.62 13.99
C TYR A 245 -13.02 12.44 12.52
N LYS A 246 -13.32 11.21 12.10
CA LYS A 246 -13.79 10.93 10.73
C LYS A 246 -15.12 11.61 10.45
N THR A 247 -16.07 11.56 11.38
CA THR A 247 -17.36 12.26 11.26
C THR A 247 -17.20 13.78 11.09
N ASP A 248 -16.26 14.38 11.78
CA ASP A 248 -16.00 15.82 11.66
C ASP A 248 -15.33 16.18 10.32
N LEU A 249 -14.52 15.29 9.76
CA LEU A 249 -13.98 15.44 8.40
C LEU A 249 -15.07 15.37 7.34
N GLU A 250 -16.06 14.47 7.47
CA GLU A 250 -17.20 14.39 6.56
C GLU A 250 -18.03 15.68 6.53
N LYS A 251 -18.19 16.33 7.67
CA LYS A 251 -18.89 17.63 7.74
C LYS A 251 -18.09 18.78 7.13
N ARG A 252 -16.75 18.65 7.10
CA ARG A 252 -15.84 19.71 6.63
C ARG A 252 -15.72 19.76 5.11
N TYR A 253 -15.71 18.59 4.47
CA TYR A 253 -15.48 18.48 3.03
C TYR A 253 -16.75 18.06 2.31
N GLN A 254 -17.14 18.82 1.28
CA GLN A 254 -18.34 18.55 0.47
C GLN A 254 -18.25 17.21 -0.27
N TRP A 255 -17.02 16.81 -0.61
CA TRP A 255 -16.69 15.56 -1.27
C TRP A 255 -15.25 15.18 -0.98
N LYS A 256 -14.93 13.94 -1.18
CA LYS A 256 -13.58 13.42 -1.24
C LYS A 256 -13.54 12.23 -2.17
N THR A 257 -12.36 11.88 -2.62
CA THR A 257 -12.12 10.65 -3.38
C THR A 257 -10.93 9.91 -2.77
N VAL A 258 -11.12 8.63 -2.52
CA VAL A 258 -10.12 7.72 -1.97
C VAL A 258 -9.83 6.64 -2.99
N MET A 259 -8.60 6.61 -3.50
CA MET A 259 -8.13 5.57 -4.41
C MET A 259 -7.05 4.74 -3.76
N VAL A 260 -7.08 3.44 -4.03
CA VAL A 260 -6.10 2.46 -3.54
C VAL A 260 -5.60 1.61 -4.69
N ASP A 261 -4.29 1.46 -4.77
CA ASP A 261 -3.61 0.61 -5.75
C ASP A 261 -2.28 0.07 -5.18
N GLU A 262 -1.51 -0.67 -5.96
CA GLU A 262 -0.25 -1.29 -5.52
C GLU A 262 -0.44 -2.15 -4.25
N ILE A 263 -1.51 -2.94 -4.21
CA ILE A 263 -1.94 -3.69 -3.03
C ILE A 263 -1.13 -4.97 -2.90
N SER A 264 -0.51 -5.15 -1.73
CA SER A 264 0.12 -6.39 -1.29
C SER A 264 -0.44 -6.84 0.05
N VAL A 265 -0.56 -8.14 0.23
CA VAL A 265 -1.11 -8.76 1.43
C VAL A 265 -0.20 -9.90 1.89
N LEU A 266 0.13 -9.88 3.17
CA LEU A 266 0.82 -10.95 3.87
C LEU A 266 -0.09 -11.47 4.97
N VAL A 267 -0.19 -12.78 5.12
CA VAL A 267 -1.11 -13.42 6.09
C VAL A 267 -0.35 -14.46 6.92
N SER A 268 -0.63 -14.49 8.22
CA SER A 268 -0.27 -15.56 9.13
C SER A 268 -1.50 -16.03 9.91
N ASP A 269 -1.34 -17.02 10.77
CA ASP A 269 -2.47 -17.56 11.58
C ASP A 269 -3.10 -16.50 12.50
N CYS A 270 -2.35 -15.48 12.92
CA CYS A 270 -2.78 -14.51 13.93
C CYS A 270 -2.85 -13.06 13.43
N GLU A 271 -2.33 -12.77 12.25
CA GLU A 271 -2.31 -11.40 11.72
C GLU A 271 -2.27 -11.37 10.19
N ALA A 272 -2.74 -10.25 9.62
CA ALA A 272 -2.56 -9.92 8.22
C ALA A 272 -2.01 -8.49 8.10
N HIS A 273 -1.05 -8.30 7.19
CA HIS A 273 -0.48 -7.01 6.86
C HIS A 273 -0.85 -6.64 5.44
N LEU A 274 -1.64 -5.58 5.30
CA LEU A 274 -2.03 -5.01 4.02
C LEU A 274 -1.23 -3.74 3.78
N LYS A 275 -0.61 -3.63 2.63
CA LYS A 275 0.20 -2.48 2.23
C LYS A 275 -0.23 -2.05 0.84
N PHE A 276 -0.50 -0.74 0.66
CA PHE A 276 -0.97 -0.21 -0.62
C PHE A 276 -0.65 1.27 -0.75
N ARG A 277 -0.66 1.76 -1.99
CA ARG A 277 -0.64 3.19 -2.27
C ARG A 277 -2.06 3.74 -2.08
N GLN A 278 -2.17 4.79 -1.27
CA GLN A 278 -3.39 5.53 -1.04
C GLN A 278 -3.26 6.91 -1.64
N ARG A 279 -4.24 7.31 -2.44
CA ARG A 279 -4.42 8.67 -2.93
C ARG A 279 -5.71 9.23 -2.34
N TYR A 280 -5.62 10.42 -1.80
CA TYR A 280 -6.75 11.14 -1.20
C TYR A 280 -6.86 12.52 -1.81
N LEU A 281 -8.02 12.86 -2.33
CA LEU A 281 -8.33 14.15 -2.90
C LEU A 281 -9.60 14.70 -2.26
N CYS A 282 -9.59 15.98 -1.88
CA CYS A 282 -10.75 16.72 -1.41
C CYS A 282 -10.73 18.15 -1.99
N PRO A 283 -11.75 18.99 -1.75
CA PRO A 283 -11.80 20.35 -2.30
C PRO A 283 -10.56 21.22 -2.02
N THR A 284 -9.81 20.94 -0.95
CA THR A 284 -8.75 21.81 -0.45
C THR A 284 -7.34 21.25 -0.64
N PHE A 285 -7.18 19.93 -0.78
CA PHE A 285 -5.84 19.33 -0.93
C PHE A 285 -5.88 17.93 -1.54
N TYR A 286 -4.73 17.53 -2.00
CA TYR A 286 -4.37 16.17 -2.42
C TYR A 286 -3.25 15.63 -1.55
N SER A 287 -3.33 14.36 -1.20
CA SER A 287 -2.23 13.64 -0.59
C SER A 287 -2.08 12.23 -1.15
N GLU A 288 -0.85 11.77 -1.23
CA GLU A 288 -0.48 10.45 -1.73
C GLU A 288 0.57 9.83 -0.84
N GLY A 289 0.42 8.55 -0.54
CA GLY A 289 1.37 7.87 0.31
C GLY A 289 1.11 6.38 0.42
N GLN A 290 2.03 5.71 1.11
CA GLN A 290 1.91 4.31 1.43
C GLN A 290 1.11 4.13 2.73
N LYS A 291 -0.01 3.42 2.64
CA LYS A 291 -0.80 2.98 3.77
C LYS A 291 -0.41 1.54 4.13
N GLN A 292 -0.31 1.30 5.43
CA GLN A 292 -0.22 -0.06 5.96
C GLN A 292 -1.32 -0.28 6.99
N LEU A 293 -2.02 -1.39 6.88
CA LEU A 293 -3.00 -1.88 7.85
C LEU A 293 -2.48 -3.17 8.46
N ILE A 294 -2.56 -3.28 9.78
CA ILE A 294 -2.32 -4.54 10.51
C ILE A 294 -3.67 -5.00 11.05
N LEU A 295 -4.03 -6.23 10.73
CA LEU A 295 -5.29 -6.84 11.08
C LEU A 295 -5.07 -8.07 11.94
N VAL A 296 -6.07 -8.36 12.77
CA VAL A 296 -6.16 -9.61 13.53
C VAL A 296 -7.53 -10.26 13.32
N PRO A 297 -7.65 -11.58 13.38
CA PRO A 297 -8.94 -12.24 13.34
C PRO A 297 -9.67 -12.03 14.69
N ILE A 298 -10.90 -11.53 14.61
CA ILE A 298 -11.83 -11.41 15.75
C ILE A 298 -13.11 -12.10 15.34
N ASP A 299 -13.52 -13.12 16.09
CA ASP A 299 -14.62 -14.01 15.73
C ASP A 299 -14.42 -14.61 14.33
N SER A 300 -15.22 -14.21 13.35
CA SER A 300 -15.10 -14.66 11.95
C SER A 300 -14.51 -13.62 11.01
N ASP A 301 -14.19 -12.43 11.51
CA ASP A 301 -13.82 -11.28 10.70
C ASP A 301 -12.37 -10.85 10.91
N TRP A 302 -11.77 -10.26 9.88
CA TRP A 302 -10.52 -9.53 10.01
C TRP A 302 -10.78 -8.09 10.43
N LYS A 303 -10.15 -7.66 11.56
CA LYS A 303 -10.32 -6.29 12.08
C LYS A 303 -8.98 -5.57 12.17
N ILE A 304 -8.97 -4.31 11.76
CA ILE A 304 -7.79 -3.45 11.79
C ILE A 304 -7.47 -3.06 13.23
N VAL A 305 -6.28 -3.41 13.71
CA VAL A 305 -5.76 -3.01 15.04
C VAL A 305 -4.78 -1.86 14.96
N ARG A 306 -4.18 -1.64 13.78
CA ARG A 306 -3.22 -0.55 13.53
C ARG A 306 -3.31 -0.09 12.09
N GLU A 307 -3.24 1.22 11.89
CA GLU A 307 -2.96 1.81 10.59
C GLU A 307 -1.81 2.80 10.67
N THR A 308 -1.04 2.89 9.59
CA THR A 308 0.01 3.89 9.42
C THR A 308 -0.06 4.46 8.02
N PHE A 309 0.32 5.73 7.88
CA PHE A 309 0.41 6.40 6.58
C PHE A 309 1.75 7.11 6.45
N ARG A 310 2.45 6.86 5.35
CA ARG A 310 3.72 7.54 5.03
C ARG A 310 3.56 8.27 3.71
N PRO A 311 3.60 9.60 3.68
CA PRO A 311 3.52 10.34 2.43
C PRO A 311 4.71 10.00 1.53
N ILE A 312 4.44 9.84 0.23
CA ILE A 312 5.45 9.67 -0.83
C ILE A 312 5.97 11.04 -1.25
N SER A 313 5.09 12.04 -1.25
CA SER A 313 5.40 13.44 -1.53
C SER A 313 4.68 14.35 -0.54
N PRO A 314 5.10 15.60 -0.37
CA PRO A 314 4.31 16.58 0.37
C PRO A 314 2.89 16.68 -0.19
N SER A 315 1.91 16.86 0.69
CA SER A 315 0.53 17.14 0.27
C SER A 315 0.48 18.45 -0.53
N LEU A 316 -0.32 18.47 -1.59
CA LEU A 316 -0.53 19.65 -2.42
C LEU A 316 -1.85 20.32 -2.04
N THR A 317 -1.86 21.61 -1.84
CA THR A 317 -3.09 22.39 -1.81
C THR A 317 -3.74 22.37 -3.20
N THR A 318 -5.03 22.62 -3.28
CA THR A 318 -5.72 22.74 -4.59
C THR A 318 -5.13 23.87 -5.44
N GLU A 319 -4.68 24.96 -4.81
CA GLU A 319 -4.01 26.05 -5.52
C GLU A 319 -2.66 25.61 -6.12
N GLU A 320 -1.82 24.92 -5.37
CA GLU A 320 -0.55 24.38 -5.87
C GLU A 320 -0.79 23.37 -7.01
N MET A 321 -1.76 22.48 -6.86
CA MET A 321 -2.14 21.50 -7.87
C MET A 321 -2.57 22.17 -9.18
N VAL A 322 -3.47 23.16 -9.10
CA VAL A 322 -3.97 23.91 -10.26
C VAL A 322 -2.85 24.77 -10.88
N THR A 323 -2.02 25.38 -10.06
CA THR A 323 -0.88 26.20 -10.53
C THR A 323 0.15 25.36 -11.29
N GLN A 324 0.46 24.17 -10.82
CA GLN A 324 1.34 23.22 -11.54
C GLN A 324 0.74 22.82 -12.87
N PHE A 325 -0.57 22.49 -12.89
CA PHE A 325 -1.30 22.17 -14.11
C PHE A 325 -1.27 23.32 -15.12
N LEU A 326 -1.64 24.53 -14.70
CA LEU A 326 -1.64 25.72 -15.57
C LEU A 326 -0.24 26.06 -16.10
N SER A 327 0.80 25.82 -15.32
CA SER A 327 2.19 26.04 -15.74
C SER A 327 2.59 25.08 -16.87
N GLY A 328 2.23 23.79 -16.79
CA GLY A 328 2.47 22.82 -17.84
C GLY A 328 1.66 23.13 -19.11
N TRP A 329 0.36 23.40 -18.95
CA TRP A 329 -0.53 23.79 -20.04
C TRP A 329 -0.04 25.04 -20.78
N LYS A 330 0.34 26.09 -20.05
CA LYS A 330 0.93 27.31 -20.59
C LYS A 330 2.22 27.01 -21.36
N SER A 331 3.12 26.20 -20.79
CA SER A 331 4.39 25.86 -21.45
C SER A 331 4.17 25.16 -22.80
N ALA A 332 3.26 24.18 -22.88
CA ALA A 332 2.91 23.52 -24.12
C ALA A 332 2.33 24.51 -25.16
N TRP A 333 1.49 25.45 -24.69
CA TRP A 333 0.93 26.50 -25.54
C TRP A 333 2.02 27.42 -26.12
N GLU A 334 2.92 27.94 -25.27
CA GLU A 334 4.02 28.85 -25.68
C GLU A 334 5.06 28.16 -26.58
N GLN A 335 5.27 26.85 -26.39
CA GLN A 335 6.14 26.04 -27.25
C GLN A 335 5.49 25.64 -28.56
N LYS A 336 4.17 25.89 -28.73
CA LYS A 336 3.37 25.49 -29.89
C LYS A 336 3.41 23.98 -30.16
N ASP A 337 3.57 23.18 -29.10
CA ASP A 337 3.54 21.73 -29.18
C ASP A 337 2.07 21.26 -29.09
N ILE A 338 1.46 21.08 -30.26
CA ILE A 338 0.01 20.77 -30.35
C ILE A 338 -0.29 19.42 -29.71
N ASP A 339 0.58 18.43 -29.81
CA ASP A 339 0.31 17.12 -29.25
C ASP A 339 0.42 17.12 -27.72
N THR A 340 1.41 17.81 -27.17
CA THR A 340 1.49 18.01 -25.71
C THR A 340 0.36 18.92 -25.22
N TYR A 341 0.01 20.00 -25.95
CA TYR A 341 -1.03 20.92 -25.57
C TYR A 341 -2.40 20.24 -25.49
N ILE A 342 -2.76 19.43 -26.50
CA ILE A 342 -4.07 18.76 -26.54
C ILE A 342 -4.19 17.65 -25.48
N ASN A 343 -3.09 17.12 -24.98
CA ASN A 343 -3.09 16.15 -23.89
C ASN A 343 -3.56 16.75 -22.56
N PHE A 344 -3.64 18.07 -22.41
CA PHE A 344 -4.26 18.71 -21.26
C PHE A 344 -5.80 18.67 -21.31
N TYR A 345 -6.42 18.29 -22.41
CA TYR A 345 -7.85 18.27 -22.64
C TYR A 345 -8.41 16.84 -22.56
N ALA A 346 -9.64 16.72 -22.08
CA ALA A 346 -10.36 15.45 -22.02
C ALA A 346 -11.04 15.11 -23.37
N GLU A 347 -11.38 13.85 -23.55
CA GLU A 347 -12.15 13.44 -24.74
C GLU A 347 -13.52 14.11 -24.81
N GLU A 348 -14.17 14.34 -23.65
CA GLU A 348 -15.46 15.02 -23.52
C GLU A 348 -15.36 16.56 -23.55
N PHE A 349 -14.21 17.14 -23.89
CA PHE A 349 -14.00 18.58 -23.90
C PHE A 349 -14.93 19.31 -24.86
N THR A 350 -15.41 20.48 -24.42
CA THR A 350 -16.17 21.43 -25.24
C THR A 350 -15.75 22.88 -25.00
N SER A 351 -15.77 23.70 -26.07
CA SER A 351 -15.59 25.16 -25.99
C SER A 351 -16.40 25.83 -27.13
N GLY A 352 -17.54 26.45 -26.79
CA GLY A 352 -18.45 26.97 -27.81
C GLY A 352 -18.93 25.86 -28.74
N GLU A 353 -18.66 25.99 -30.04
CA GLU A 353 -19.00 25.00 -31.06
C GLU A 353 -17.93 23.90 -31.26
N TYR A 354 -16.80 23.99 -30.56
CA TYR A 354 -15.70 23.07 -30.72
C TYR A 354 -15.82 21.87 -29.77
N ASP A 355 -15.69 20.67 -30.29
CA ASP A 355 -15.24 19.47 -29.60
C ASP A 355 -13.71 19.42 -29.54
N LEU A 356 -13.15 18.37 -28.96
CA LEU A 356 -11.70 18.18 -28.82
C LEU A 356 -10.98 18.21 -30.19
N SER A 357 -11.55 17.55 -31.21
CA SER A 357 -10.96 17.47 -32.55
C SER A 357 -10.96 18.83 -33.25
N GLY A 358 -12.11 19.52 -33.22
CA GLY A 358 -12.24 20.88 -33.74
C GLY A 358 -11.32 21.87 -33.03
N TRP A 359 -11.19 21.75 -31.70
CA TRP A 359 -10.26 22.56 -30.91
C TRP A 359 -8.80 22.31 -31.26
N LYS A 360 -8.39 21.04 -31.41
CA LYS A 360 -7.03 20.68 -31.88
C LYS A 360 -6.73 21.35 -33.23
N ASN A 361 -7.62 21.19 -34.19
CA ASN A 361 -7.45 21.76 -35.52
C ASN A 361 -7.34 23.30 -35.49
N TYR A 362 -8.23 23.95 -34.73
CA TYR A 362 -8.19 25.41 -34.55
C TYR A 362 -6.84 25.87 -33.95
N LYS A 363 -6.40 25.20 -32.86
CA LYS A 363 -5.14 25.57 -32.20
C LYS A 363 -3.93 25.27 -33.04
N ASP A 364 -3.91 24.19 -33.82
CA ASP A 364 -2.82 23.88 -34.73
C ASP A 364 -2.66 24.97 -35.81
N GLN A 365 -3.76 25.45 -36.38
CA GLN A 365 -3.75 26.58 -37.33
C GLN A 365 -3.19 27.84 -36.66
N VAL A 366 -3.56 28.16 -35.44
CA VAL A 366 -3.01 29.29 -34.70
C VAL A 366 -1.52 29.11 -34.47
N PHE A 367 -1.08 27.91 -34.06
CA PHE A 367 0.33 27.62 -33.79
C PHE A 367 1.21 27.75 -35.04
N GLN A 368 0.67 27.40 -36.21
CA GLN A 368 1.35 27.57 -37.51
C GLN A 368 1.40 29.01 -37.99
N SER A 369 0.40 29.83 -37.64
CA SER A 369 0.28 31.22 -38.09
C SER A 369 1.08 32.24 -37.28
N VAL A 370 1.53 31.88 -36.05
CA VAL A 370 2.21 32.80 -35.13
C VAL A 370 3.62 32.29 -34.83
N GLN A 371 4.63 33.17 -34.89
CA GLN A 371 6.03 32.79 -34.58
C GLN A 371 6.26 32.64 -33.07
N ASN A 372 5.80 33.62 -32.29
CA ASN A 372 6.00 33.65 -30.86
C ASN A 372 4.66 33.77 -30.12
N ILE A 373 4.48 32.95 -29.12
CA ILE A 373 3.32 33.01 -28.22
C ILE A 373 3.82 33.25 -26.79
N SER A 374 3.21 34.22 -26.11
CA SER A 374 3.41 34.45 -24.67
C SER A 374 2.06 34.50 -23.98
N VAL A 375 1.92 33.74 -22.93
CA VAL A 375 0.70 33.68 -22.09
C VAL A 375 1.08 34.02 -20.67
N LYS A 376 0.38 35.00 -20.09
CA LYS A 376 0.49 35.36 -18.67
C LYS A 376 -0.88 35.26 -18.03
N TRP A 377 -0.91 34.84 -16.79
CA TRP A 377 -2.15 34.78 -16.01
C TRP A 377 -1.93 35.37 -14.60
N SER A 378 -3.02 35.87 -14.03
CA SER A 378 -3.08 36.50 -12.69
C SER A 378 -4.48 36.38 -12.12
N ALA A 379 -4.65 36.74 -10.85
CA ALA A 379 -5.93 36.77 -10.17
C ALA A 379 -6.66 35.40 -10.21
N LEU A 380 -5.90 34.32 -9.94
CA LEU A 380 -6.42 32.95 -9.92
C LEU A 380 -7.54 32.78 -8.88
N ARG A 381 -8.65 32.21 -9.28
CA ARG A 381 -9.75 31.81 -8.42
C ARG A 381 -10.13 30.37 -8.73
N ILE A 382 -10.26 29.55 -7.69
CA ILE A 382 -10.58 28.12 -7.80
C ILE A 382 -11.83 27.86 -6.98
N GLN A 383 -12.84 27.28 -7.62
CA GLN A 383 -14.10 26.92 -6.99
C GLN A 383 -14.38 25.44 -7.26
N PRO A 384 -14.51 24.61 -6.21
CA PRO A 384 -14.98 23.24 -6.40
C PRO A 384 -16.43 23.25 -6.86
N LEU A 385 -16.76 22.47 -7.90
CA LEU A 385 -18.12 22.31 -8.41
C LEU A 385 -18.76 21.02 -7.93
N GLN A 386 -18.07 19.93 -8.13
CA GLN A 386 -18.47 18.58 -7.72
C GLN A 386 -17.24 17.73 -7.52
N GLU A 387 -17.43 16.45 -7.21
CA GLU A 387 -16.33 15.52 -7.02
C GLU A 387 -15.32 15.57 -8.18
N GLN A 388 -14.05 15.82 -7.85
CA GLN A 388 -12.93 15.93 -8.80
C GLN A 388 -13.09 17.00 -9.89
N VAL A 389 -14.00 17.96 -9.73
CA VAL A 389 -14.24 19.01 -10.73
C VAL A 389 -14.13 20.39 -10.10
N TRP A 390 -13.33 21.25 -10.75
CA TRP A 390 -13.14 22.65 -10.33
C TRP A 390 -13.39 23.61 -11.47
N LYS A 391 -14.04 24.74 -11.15
CA LYS A 391 -14.04 25.93 -11.99
C LYS A 391 -12.84 26.78 -11.63
N VAL A 392 -11.96 26.99 -12.60
CA VAL A 392 -10.72 27.78 -12.47
C VAL A 392 -10.84 29.01 -13.34
N THR A 393 -10.81 30.19 -12.71
CA THR A 393 -10.96 31.46 -13.41
C THR A 393 -9.74 32.33 -13.15
N PHE A 394 -9.20 32.94 -14.19
CA PHE A 394 -8.04 33.84 -14.11
C PHE A 394 -8.04 34.89 -15.21
N ARG A 395 -7.42 36.03 -14.94
CA ARG A 395 -7.13 37.03 -15.94
C ARG A 395 -5.96 36.55 -16.80
N GLN A 396 -6.18 36.41 -18.09
CA GLN A 396 -5.18 35.99 -19.07
C GLN A 396 -4.77 37.16 -19.93
N ILE A 397 -3.47 37.25 -20.22
CA ILE A 397 -2.90 38.11 -21.26
C ILE A 397 -2.24 37.18 -22.28
N TYR A 398 -2.76 37.19 -23.51
CA TYR A 398 -2.15 36.52 -24.64
C TYR A 398 -1.43 37.55 -25.49
N GLN A 399 -0.27 37.20 -26.00
CA GLN A 399 0.50 38.00 -26.94
C GLN A 399 1.11 37.08 -27.99
N GLY A 400 0.80 37.38 -29.26
CA GLY A 400 1.40 36.80 -30.46
C GLY A 400 1.95 37.91 -31.36
N ASP A 401 2.51 37.59 -32.51
CA ASP A 401 3.15 38.48 -33.44
C ASP A 401 2.29 39.72 -33.82
N GLY A 402 2.39 40.80 -33.03
CA GLY A 402 1.63 42.02 -33.24
C GLY A 402 0.18 42.00 -32.73
N TYR A 403 -0.31 40.88 -32.20
CA TYR A 403 -1.65 40.72 -31.61
C TYR A 403 -1.52 40.55 -30.11
N ARG A 404 -2.40 41.23 -29.38
CA ARG A 404 -2.53 41.10 -27.92
C ARG A 404 -3.98 41.11 -27.54
N ASP A 405 -4.40 40.15 -26.70
CA ASP A 405 -5.69 40.21 -26.06
C ASP A 405 -5.59 40.05 -24.54
N ILE A 406 -6.58 40.55 -23.84
CA ILE A 406 -6.67 40.50 -22.39
C ILE A 406 -8.10 40.17 -22.03
N GLY A 407 -8.31 39.23 -21.13
CA GLY A 407 -9.65 38.88 -20.72
C GLY A 407 -9.70 37.87 -19.59
N LEU A 408 -10.89 37.42 -19.31
CA LEU A 408 -11.19 36.43 -18.29
C LEU A 408 -11.26 35.04 -18.94
N LYS A 409 -10.31 34.17 -18.54
CA LYS A 409 -10.32 32.76 -18.91
C LYS A 409 -11.00 31.95 -17.81
N THR A 410 -11.93 31.09 -18.20
CA THR A 410 -12.52 30.08 -17.31
C THR A 410 -12.19 28.69 -17.85
N LEU A 411 -11.60 27.85 -17.04
CA LEU A 411 -11.38 26.43 -17.32
C LEU A 411 -12.20 25.58 -16.34
N THR A 412 -12.85 24.56 -16.86
CA THR A 412 -13.42 23.48 -16.03
C THR A 412 -12.43 22.33 -16.04
N LEU A 413 -11.81 22.08 -14.89
CA LEU A 413 -10.82 21.02 -14.70
C LEU A 413 -11.45 19.81 -14.01
N LYS A 414 -11.03 18.60 -14.41
CA LYS A 414 -11.49 17.34 -13.82
C LYS A 414 -10.31 16.38 -13.64
N GLY A 415 -10.25 15.68 -12.50
CA GLY A 415 -9.32 14.56 -12.28
C GLY A 415 -8.38 14.75 -11.10
N PHE A 416 -7.39 13.87 -11.01
CA PHE A 416 -6.33 13.82 -9.99
C PHE A 416 -5.03 14.47 -10.47
N PRO A 417 -4.14 14.90 -9.58
CA PRO A 417 -2.78 15.31 -9.94
C PRO A 417 -2.09 14.26 -10.82
N GLY A 418 -1.44 14.73 -11.88
CA GLY A 418 -0.86 13.87 -12.93
C GLY A 418 -1.84 13.40 -14.00
N ASN A 419 -3.15 13.54 -13.78
CA ASN A 419 -4.19 13.21 -14.77
C ASN A 419 -5.37 14.22 -14.74
N ILE A 420 -5.08 15.48 -14.42
CA ILE A 420 -6.06 16.57 -14.55
C ILE A 420 -6.24 16.86 -16.02
N LYS A 421 -7.51 17.07 -16.43
CA LYS A 421 -7.89 17.41 -17.80
C LYS A 421 -8.83 18.62 -17.81
N ILE A 422 -8.76 19.42 -18.87
CA ILE A 422 -9.73 20.47 -19.18
C ILE A 422 -10.92 19.79 -19.86
N ILE A 423 -12.12 19.94 -19.28
CA ILE A 423 -13.38 19.47 -19.85
C ILE A 423 -14.21 20.61 -20.45
N GLY A 424 -13.85 21.87 -20.16
CA GLY A 424 -14.50 23.05 -20.72
C GLY A 424 -13.58 24.25 -20.65
N GLU A 425 -13.70 25.13 -21.65
CA GLU A 425 -12.94 26.38 -21.74
C GLU A 425 -13.84 27.50 -22.25
N GLU A 426 -13.81 28.65 -21.55
CA GLU A 426 -14.52 29.86 -21.91
C GLU A 426 -13.57 31.05 -21.89
N TRP A 427 -13.80 32.00 -22.79
CA TRP A 427 -13.04 33.24 -22.89
C TRP A 427 -13.98 34.43 -23.01
N VAL A 428 -13.70 35.45 -22.21
CA VAL A 428 -14.42 36.75 -22.27
C VAL A 428 -13.40 37.88 -22.30
N GLU A 429 -13.34 38.61 -23.41
CA GLU A 429 -12.42 39.72 -23.57
C GLU A 429 -12.78 40.90 -22.62
N GLU A 430 -11.74 41.50 -22.00
CA GLU A 430 -11.90 42.75 -21.26
C GLU A 430 -12.03 43.90 -22.25
N LYS A 431 -13.12 44.66 -22.15
CA LYS A 431 -13.38 45.85 -22.97
C LYS A 431 -12.60 47.04 -22.49
#